data_558541003dd9b9ac3de424f61e550c0b
#
_entry.id   558541003dd9b9ac3de424f61e550c0b
#
_cell.length_a   1.000
_cell.length_b   1.000
_cell.length_c   1.000
_cell.angle_alpha   90.00
_cell.angle_beta   90.00
_cell.angle_gamma   90.00
#
_symmetry.space_group_name_H-M   'P 1'
#
loop_
_entity.id
_entity.type
_entity.pdbx_description
1 polymer ?
#
loop_
_entity_poly.entity_id
_entity_poly.type
_entity_poly.pdbx_seq_one_letter_code
_entity_poly.pdbx_strand_id
1 'polypeptide(L)'
;VRHLRNTQPELEIDDTDELCVGLAALLHDVGHGPYSHMWEPFVRRCTGDQSYSHEGMGARLVKRICTQIKLQEYIPEASVEFICACIEGLADDTEWPFSHLSEDKRFLCDVVSNKRSGLDVDKWDYLNRDSVSTLGESSSGGFDVTRLVSAIRVVRGPSRLVGEVAFEEKVALDLNRIFKLRSEM
;
A
#
# COMPACT_ATOMS: atom_id res chain seq x y z
N VAL A 1 -6.37 -8.06 -2.01
CA VAL A 1 -7.45 -8.09 -1.01
C VAL A 1 -8.42 -9.23 -1.33
N ARG A 2 -9.02 -9.25 -2.53
CA ARG A 2 -10.04 -10.26 -2.92
C ARG A 2 -9.55 -11.72 -2.80
N HIS A 3 -8.28 -11.99 -3.10
CA HIS A 3 -7.69 -13.31 -2.87
C HIS A 3 -7.69 -13.69 -1.38
N LEU A 4 -7.27 -12.78 -0.49
CA LEU A 4 -7.29 -13.00 0.96
C LEU A 4 -8.72 -13.23 1.46
N ARG A 5 -9.68 -12.43 1.04
CA ARG A 5 -11.10 -12.60 1.37
C ARG A 5 -11.62 -14.02 1.04
N ASN A 6 -11.22 -14.54 -0.11
CA ASN A 6 -11.68 -15.85 -0.58
C ASN A 6 -10.97 -17.02 0.10
N THR A 7 -9.72 -16.85 0.49
CA THR A 7 -8.86 -17.93 1.04
C THR A 7 -8.77 -17.93 2.55
N GLN A 8 -9.09 -16.81 3.19
CA GLN A 8 -9.05 -16.61 4.65
C GLN A 8 -10.32 -15.87 5.11
N PRO A 9 -11.49 -16.55 5.12
CA PRO A 9 -12.77 -15.93 5.54
C PRO A 9 -12.75 -15.39 6.97
N GLU A 10 -11.87 -15.95 7.82
CA GLU A 10 -11.65 -15.51 9.20
C GLU A 10 -11.11 -14.09 9.33
N LEU A 11 -10.62 -13.48 8.24
CA LEU A 11 -10.19 -12.08 8.20
C LEU A 11 -11.36 -11.10 8.10
N GLU A 12 -12.56 -11.59 7.86
CA GLU A 12 -13.79 -10.80 7.78
C GLU A 12 -13.69 -9.57 6.85
N ILE A 13 -12.99 -9.74 5.72
CA ILE A 13 -12.85 -8.68 4.71
C ILE A 13 -14.19 -8.49 3.99
N ASP A 14 -14.73 -7.28 4.04
CA ASP A 14 -15.99 -6.92 3.38
C ASP A 14 -15.78 -6.08 2.10
N ASP A 15 -16.89 -5.67 1.48
CA ASP A 15 -16.87 -4.88 0.24
C ASP A 15 -16.34 -3.46 0.49
N THR A 16 -16.53 -2.91 1.68
CA THR A 16 -16.01 -1.60 2.07
C THR A 16 -14.49 -1.65 2.21
N ASP A 17 -13.95 -2.71 2.80
CA ASP A 17 -12.51 -2.93 2.90
C ASP A 17 -11.87 -3.04 1.51
N GLU A 18 -12.46 -3.84 0.61
CA GLU A 18 -11.98 -3.97 -0.78
C GLU A 18 -11.98 -2.61 -1.50
N LEU A 19 -13.03 -1.83 -1.32
CA LEU A 19 -13.14 -0.51 -1.94
C LEU A 19 -12.12 0.47 -1.36
N CYS A 20 -11.98 0.53 -0.03
CA CYS A 20 -11.03 1.43 0.63
C CYS A 20 -9.59 1.13 0.22
N VAL A 21 -9.16 -0.13 0.26
CA VAL A 21 -7.81 -0.53 -0.16
C VAL A 21 -7.60 -0.28 -1.66
N GLY A 22 -8.61 -0.55 -2.48
CA GLY A 22 -8.56 -0.26 -3.93
C GLY A 22 -8.40 1.23 -4.23
N LEU A 23 -9.15 2.09 -3.53
CA LEU A 23 -9.01 3.55 -3.64
C LEU A 23 -7.67 4.04 -3.12
N ALA A 24 -7.20 3.51 -1.99
CA ALA A 24 -5.90 3.86 -1.44
C ALA A 24 -4.77 3.50 -2.42
N ALA A 25 -4.79 2.30 -2.99
CA ALA A 25 -3.81 1.86 -3.98
C ALA A 25 -3.85 2.69 -5.28
N LEU A 26 -5.05 3.11 -5.72
CA LEU A 26 -5.19 3.96 -6.91
C LEU A 26 -4.68 5.39 -6.67
N LEU A 27 -4.83 5.90 -5.46
CA LEU A 27 -4.58 7.30 -5.12
C LEU A 27 -3.27 7.51 -4.35
N HIS A 28 -2.47 6.46 -4.08
CA HIS A 28 -1.29 6.57 -3.21
C HIS A 28 -0.27 7.60 -3.70
N ASP A 29 -0.09 7.74 -5.01
CA ASP A 29 0.87 8.63 -5.65
C ASP A 29 0.32 10.03 -6.00
N VAL A 30 -0.97 10.31 -5.72
CA VAL A 30 -1.59 11.58 -6.12
C VAL A 30 -0.94 12.82 -5.48
N GLY A 31 -0.19 12.63 -4.40
CA GLY A 31 0.55 13.68 -3.71
C GLY A 31 1.92 13.99 -4.27
N HIS A 32 2.42 13.23 -5.25
CA HIS A 32 3.69 13.53 -5.88
C HIS A 32 3.68 14.85 -6.64
N GLY A 33 4.73 15.64 -6.47
CA GLY A 33 4.98 16.82 -7.25
C GLY A 33 5.86 16.55 -8.48
N PRO A 34 6.21 17.59 -9.24
CA PRO A 34 7.12 17.47 -10.39
C PRO A 34 8.44 16.80 -9.98
N TYR A 35 8.93 15.87 -10.82
CA TYR A 35 10.13 15.06 -10.55
C TYR A 35 10.07 14.12 -9.33
N SER A 36 8.84 13.76 -8.90
CA SER A 36 8.60 12.74 -7.87
C SER A 36 9.38 13.02 -6.57
N HIS A 37 10.21 12.09 -6.11
CA HIS A 37 10.96 12.22 -4.87
C HIS A 37 11.93 13.41 -4.79
N MET A 38 12.32 14.01 -5.93
CA MET A 38 13.13 15.24 -5.93
C MET A 38 12.36 16.48 -5.47
N TRP A 39 11.02 16.42 -5.54
CA TRP A 39 10.14 17.51 -5.13
C TRP A 39 10.14 17.75 -3.63
N GLU A 40 10.18 16.70 -2.83
CA GLU A 40 10.12 16.82 -1.37
C GLU A 40 11.29 17.62 -0.77
N PRO A 41 12.58 17.29 -1.06
CA PRO A 41 13.70 18.08 -0.59
C PRO A 41 13.64 19.53 -1.05
N PHE A 42 13.13 19.76 -2.27
CA PHE A 42 12.94 21.12 -2.78
C PHE A 42 11.92 21.89 -1.95
N VAL A 43 10.73 21.32 -1.71
CA VAL A 43 9.68 21.97 -0.91
C VAL A 43 10.17 22.20 0.52
N ARG A 44 10.76 21.20 1.18
CA ARG A 44 11.31 21.31 2.54
C ARG A 44 12.32 22.45 2.65
N ARG A 45 13.17 22.62 1.63
CA ARG A 45 14.15 23.72 1.58
C ARG A 45 13.49 25.09 1.39
N CYS A 46 12.49 25.19 0.51
CA CYS A 46 11.85 26.46 0.19
C CYS A 46 10.89 26.93 1.29
N THR A 47 10.20 26.02 1.96
CA THR A 47 9.17 26.34 2.95
C THR A 47 9.67 26.27 4.39
N GLY A 48 10.77 25.57 4.65
CA GLY A 48 11.22 25.21 5.99
C GLY A 48 10.44 24.07 6.65
N ASP A 49 9.37 23.58 6.02
CA ASP A 49 8.54 22.50 6.53
C ASP A 49 9.22 21.14 6.30
N GLN A 50 9.88 20.64 7.34
CA GLN A 50 10.57 19.36 7.30
C GLN A 50 9.62 18.15 7.32
N SER A 51 8.34 18.35 7.65
CA SER A 51 7.32 17.31 7.71
C SER A 51 6.66 17.02 6.36
N TYR A 52 6.93 17.85 5.34
CA TYR A 52 6.34 17.64 4.01
C TYR A 52 6.75 16.28 3.43
N SER A 53 5.75 15.49 3.02
CA SER A 53 5.92 14.26 2.26
C SER A 53 4.83 14.13 1.19
N HIS A 54 5.08 13.33 0.15
CA HIS A 54 4.07 13.08 -0.88
C HIS A 54 2.88 12.28 -0.32
N GLU A 55 3.10 11.37 0.62
CA GLU A 55 2.02 10.62 1.27
C GLU A 55 1.09 11.55 2.06
N GLY A 56 1.65 12.44 2.89
CA GLY A 56 0.87 13.42 3.64
C GLY A 56 0.15 14.43 2.73
N MET A 57 0.76 14.82 1.60
CA MET A 57 0.08 15.62 0.58
C MET A 57 -1.02 14.79 -0.10
N GLY A 58 -0.76 13.53 -0.42
CA GLY A 58 -1.72 12.59 -0.98
C GLY A 58 -2.97 12.46 -0.10
N ALA A 59 -2.80 12.23 1.19
CA ALA A 59 -3.90 12.15 2.15
C ALA A 59 -4.76 13.42 2.16
N ARG A 60 -4.15 14.62 2.12
CA ARG A 60 -4.89 15.89 2.01
C ARG A 60 -5.66 16.02 0.71
N LEU A 61 -5.07 15.62 -0.41
CA LEU A 61 -5.73 15.65 -1.71
C LEU A 61 -6.87 14.65 -1.78
N VAL A 62 -6.68 13.43 -1.26
CA VAL A 62 -7.72 12.40 -1.19
C VAL A 62 -8.93 12.89 -0.40
N LYS A 63 -8.75 13.46 0.79
CA LYS A 63 -9.84 14.06 1.57
C LYS A 63 -10.62 15.11 0.76
N ARG A 64 -9.91 15.96 0.03
CA ARG A 64 -10.53 16.97 -0.84
C ARG A 64 -11.29 16.34 -2.01
N ILE A 65 -10.70 15.37 -2.68
CA ILE A 65 -11.36 14.63 -3.78
C ILE A 65 -12.61 13.95 -3.27
N CYS A 66 -12.54 13.20 -2.18
CA CYS A 66 -13.68 12.50 -1.57
C CYS A 66 -14.83 13.46 -1.23
N THR A 67 -14.50 14.64 -0.70
CA THR A 67 -15.50 15.69 -0.44
C THR A 67 -16.13 16.21 -1.73
N GLN A 68 -15.34 16.46 -2.77
CA GLN A 68 -15.83 17.01 -4.03
C GLN A 68 -16.74 16.05 -4.78
N ILE A 69 -16.41 14.75 -4.78
CA ILE A 69 -17.23 13.70 -5.42
C ILE A 69 -18.34 13.17 -4.51
N LYS A 70 -18.45 13.71 -3.28
CA LYS A 70 -19.43 13.28 -2.26
C LYS A 70 -19.35 11.78 -1.97
N LEU A 71 -18.13 11.26 -1.83
CA LEU A 71 -17.90 9.82 -1.59
C LEU A 71 -18.61 9.32 -0.33
N GLN A 72 -18.84 10.20 0.65
CA GLN A 72 -19.60 9.90 1.87
C GLN A 72 -21.07 9.48 1.62
N GLU A 73 -21.60 9.68 0.42
CA GLU A 73 -22.93 9.15 0.03
C GLU A 73 -22.88 7.63 -0.24
N TYR A 74 -21.69 7.07 -0.45
CA TYR A 74 -21.45 5.67 -0.83
C TYR A 74 -20.71 4.85 0.23
N ILE A 75 -19.82 5.49 1.01
CA ILE A 75 -19.06 4.85 2.08
C ILE A 75 -19.10 5.73 3.35
N PRO A 76 -18.96 5.14 4.55
CA PRO A 76 -18.86 5.90 5.79
C PRO A 76 -17.70 6.93 5.74
N GLU A 77 -17.91 8.10 6.34
CA GLU A 77 -16.88 9.16 6.39
C GLU A 77 -15.58 8.65 7.04
N ALA A 78 -15.70 7.83 8.07
CA ALA A 78 -14.56 7.20 8.73
C ALA A 78 -13.70 6.33 7.79
N SER A 79 -14.27 5.83 6.69
CA SER A 79 -13.53 5.08 5.67
C SER A 79 -12.53 5.95 4.91
N VAL A 80 -12.77 7.26 4.79
CA VAL A 80 -11.82 8.19 4.16
C VAL A 80 -10.55 8.32 5.00
N GLU A 81 -10.67 8.35 6.33
CA GLU A 81 -9.51 8.34 7.23
C GLU A 81 -8.72 7.03 7.10
N PHE A 82 -9.41 5.90 6.95
CA PHE A 82 -8.75 4.62 6.73
C PHE A 82 -8.02 4.57 5.38
N ILE A 83 -8.61 5.10 4.29
CA ILE A 83 -7.94 5.25 2.99
C ILE A 83 -6.64 6.06 3.13
N CYS A 84 -6.69 7.20 3.85
CA CYS A 84 -5.50 8.02 4.10
C CYS A 84 -4.42 7.25 4.89
N ALA A 85 -4.80 6.51 5.92
CA ALA A 85 -3.87 5.69 6.69
C ALA A 85 -3.22 4.57 5.86
N CYS A 86 -3.97 3.97 4.92
CA CYS A 86 -3.40 3.01 3.98
C CYS A 86 -2.35 3.65 3.05
N ILE A 87 -2.57 4.90 2.62
CA ILE A 87 -1.63 5.65 1.78
C ILE A 87 -0.36 6.02 2.56
N GLU A 88 -0.53 6.59 3.76
CA GLU A 88 0.59 7.00 4.61
C GLU A 88 1.38 5.80 5.15
N GLY A 89 0.71 4.65 5.28
CA GLY A 89 1.22 3.45 5.93
C GLY A 89 1.27 3.61 7.45
N LEU A 90 1.04 2.54 8.17
CA LEU A 90 1.10 2.50 9.63
C LEU A 90 2.37 1.78 10.08
N ALA A 91 3.24 2.48 10.82
CA ALA A 91 4.38 1.84 11.45
C ALA A 91 3.93 0.86 12.55
N ASP A 92 4.76 -0.12 12.84
CA ASP A 92 4.43 -1.21 13.78
C ASP A 92 4.09 -0.72 15.19
N ASP A 93 4.74 0.35 15.64
CA ASP A 93 4.57 0.98 16.95
C ASP A 93 3.45 2.03 17.00
N THR A 94 2.80 2.30 15.86
CA THR A 94 1.67 3.23 15.81
C THR A 94 0.45 2.60 16.48
N GLU A 95 -0.12 3.27 17.47
CA GLU A 95 -1.39 2.89 18.06
C GLU A 95 -2.50 2.87 16.97
N TRP A 96 -3.41 1.88 17.06
CA TRP A 96 -4.51 1.78 16.10
C TRP A 96 -5.48 2.95 16.25
N PRO A 97 -5.65 3.80 15.24
CA PRO A 97 -6.37 5.06 15.40
C PRO A 97 -7.88 4.93 15.20
N PHE A 98 -8.39 3.76 14.82
CA PHE A 98 -9.78 3.58 14.39
C PHE A 98 -10.60 2.83 15.44
N SER A 99 -11.58 3.50 16.06
CA SER A 99 -12.51 2.88 17.01
C SER A 99 -13.63 2.08 16.34
N HIS A 100 -13.91 2.37 15.07
CA HIS A 100 -15.00 1.75 14.29
C HIS A 100 -14.54 0.54 13.46
N LEU A 101 -13.24 0.30 13.37
CA LEU A 101 -12.63 -0.77 12.60
C LEU A 101 -11.74 -1.62 13.51
N SER A 102 -11.87 -2.94 13.43
CA SER A 102 -11.03 -3.84 14.22
C SER A 102 -9.54 -3.67 13.87
N GLU A 103 -8.69 -3.66 14.89
CA GLU A 103 -7.23 -3.66 14.69
C GLU A 103 -6.74 -4.92 13.96
N ASP A 104 -7.50 -6.01 13.98
CA ASP A 104 -7.21 -7.21 13.19
C ASP A 104 -7.14 -6.93 11.68
N LYS A 105 -7.71 -5.81 11.21
CA LYS A 105 -7.68 -5.36 9.80
C LYS A 105 -6.45 -4.49 9.46
N ARG A 106 -5.52 -4.29 10.39
CA ARG A 106 -4.30 -3.49 10.20
C ARG A 106 -3.49 -3.93 8.97
N PHE A 107 -3.45 -5.23 8.68
CA PHE A 107 -2.77 -5.79 7.51
C PHE A 107 -3.25 -5.22 6.17
N LEU A 108 -4.45 -4.64 6.12
CA LEU A 108 -4.96 -4.00 4.91
C LEU A 108 -4.14 -2.76 4.53
N CYS A 109 -3.59 -2.02 5.50
CA CYS A 109 -2.66 -0.93 5.24
C CYS A 109 -1.35 -1.45 4.64
N ASP A 110 -0.86 -2.62 5.09
CA ASP A 110 0.35 -3.26 4.56
C ASP A 110 0.21 -3.67 3.08
N VAL A 111 -1.01 -3.85 2.57
CA VAL A 111 -1.23 -4.12 1.14
C VAL A 111 -0.83 -2.93 0.29
N VAL A 112 -1.08 -1.71 0.75
CA VAL A 112 -0.84 -0.46 0.00
C VAL A 112 0.53 0.11 0.30
N SER A 113 0.89 0.23 1.58
CA SER A 113 2.17 0.80 2.04
C SER A 113 2.70 -0.01 3.22
N ASN A 114 3.57 -0.97 2.95
CA ASN A 114 4.12 -1.88 3.94
C ASN A 114 5.40 -1.32 4.54
N LYS A 115 5.28 -0.55 5.63
CA LYS A 115 6.44 0.09 6.30
C LYS A 115 7.41 -0.93 6.91
N ARG A 116 6.96 -2.18 7.14
CA ARG A 116 7.77 -3.24 7.74
C ARG A 116 8.66 -3.98 6.74
N SER A 117 8.07 -4.52 5.68
CA SER A 117 8.79 -5.33 4.69
C SER A 117 9.12 -4.57 3.40
N GLY A 118 8.43 -3.48 3.13
CA GLY A 118 8.48 -2.78 1.86
C GLY A 118 8.00 -3.63 0.68
N LEU A 119 7.20 -4.67 0.93
CA LEU A 119 6.56 -5.49 -0.11
C LEU A 119 5.07 -5.15 -0.13
N ASP A 120 4.68 -4.30 -1.05
CA ASP A 120 3.35 -3.76 -1.24
C ASP A 120 3.01 -3.66 -2.72
N VAL A 121 1.78 -3.26 -3.02
CA VAL A 121 1.32 -3.16 -4.41
C VAL A 121 2.02 -2.06 -5.17
N ASP A 122 2.45 -0.98 -4.51
CA ASP A 122 3.26 0.08 -5.10
C ASP A 122 4.57 -0.47 -5.67
N LYS A 123 5.33 -1.22 -4.84
CA LYS A 123 6.58 -1.83 -5.29
C LYS A 123 6.37 -2.77 -6.47
N TRP A 124 5.31 -3.56 -6.47
CA TRP A 124 5.03 -4.49 -7.57
C TRP A 124 4.66 -3.75 -8.86
N ASP A 125 3.87 -2.67 -8.74
CA ASP A 125 3.48 -1.86 -9.89
C ASP A 125 4.68 -1.21 -10.56
N TYR A 126 5.45 -0.40 -9.81
CA TYR A 126 6.54 0.35 -10.44
C TYR A 126 7.66 -0.57 -10.94
N LEU A 127 8.02 -1.63 -10.21
CA LEU A 127 9.05 -2.56 -10.68
C LEU A 127 8.65 -3.28 -11.95
N ASN A 128 7.38 -3.70 -12.07
CA ASN A 128 6.88 -4.34 -13.27
C ASN A 128 6.81 -3.37 -14.47
N ARG A 129 6.33 -2.15 -14.25
CA ARG A 129 6.22 -1.11 -15.27
C ARG A 129 7.60 -0.59 -15.73
N ASP A 130 8.47 -0.28 -14.77
CA ASP A 130 9.73 0.39 -15.04
C ASP A 130 10.77 -0.58 -15.60
N SER A 131 10.70 -1.88 -15.26
CA SER A 131 11.57 -2.91 -15.85
C SER A 131 11.39 -3.03 -17.36
N VAL A 132 10.18 -2.86 -17.87
CA VAL A 132 9.91 -2.84 -19.32
C VAL A 132 10.62 -1.65 -19.98
N SER A 133 10.59 -0.48 -19.34
CA SER A 133 11.19 0.74 -19.88
C SER A 133 12.72 0.74 -19.79
N THR A 134 13.31 0.11 -18.76
CA THR A 134 14.76 0.16 -18.50
C THR A 134 15.50 -1.04 -19.08
N LEU A 135 14.90 -2.25 -19.02
CA LEU A 135 15.53 -3.50 -19.41
C LEU A 135 14.97 -4.07 -20.73
N GLY A 136 13.92 -3.46 -21.30
CA GLY A 136 13.28 -3.83 -22.57
C GLY A 136 12.06 -4.76 -22.39
N GLU A 137 11.23 -4.80 -23.44
CA GLU A 137 9.93 -5.51 -23.44
C GLU A 137 9.98 -7.02 -23.14
N SER A 138 11.13 -7.66 -23.36
CA SER A 138 11.32 -9.08 -23.05
C SER A 138 11.57 -9.37 -21.56
N SER A 139 11.82 -8.34 -20.77
CA SER A 139 12.00 -8.45 -19.32
C SER A 139 10.71 -8.07 -18.61
N SER A 140 9.77 -9.03 -18.50
CA SER A 140 8.58 -8.90 -17.65
C SER A 140 8.95 -8.86 -16.17
N GLY A 141 9.77 -7.89 -15.74
CA GLY A 141 10.25 -7.77 -14.35
C GLY A 141 10.88 -9.03 -13.74
N GLY A 142 10.74 -10.15 -14.42
CA GLY A 142 11.25 -11.44 -13.98
C GLY A 142 10.52 -12.05 -12.79
N PHE A 143 9.35 -11.53 -12.41
CA PHE A 143 8.46 -12.11 -11.41
C PHE A 143 7.00 -12.05 -11.89
N ASP A 144 6.21 -13.03 -11.47
CA ASP A 144 4.80 -13.14 -11.80
C ASP A 144 3.96 -12.64 -10.61
N VAL A 145 3.33 -11.46 -10.78
CA VAL A 145 2.43 -10.88 -9.79
C VAL A 145 1.29 -11.82 -9.44
N THR A 146 0.72 -12.54 -10.42
CA THR A 146 -0.38 -13.48 -10.17
C THR A 146 0.06 -14.62 -9.25
N ARG A 147 1.28 -15.10 -9.44
CA ARG A 147 1.88 -16.13 -8.60
C ARG A 147 2.12 -15.61 -7.17
N LEU A 148 2.62 -14.38 -7.02
CA LEU A 148 2.79 -13.75 -5.70
C LEU A 148 1.46 -13.57 -5.00
N VAL A 149 0.44 -13.03 -5.69
CA VAL A 149 -0.91 -12.85 -5.14
C VAL A 149 -1.52 -14.19 -4.71
N SER A 150 -1.28 -15.28 -5.46
CA SER A 150 -1.78 -16.61 -5.08
C SER A 150 -1.10 -17.20 -3.84
N ALA A 151 0.07 -16.69 -3.48
CA ALA A 151 0.88 -17.16 -2.35
C ALA A 151 0.81 -16.25 -1.11
N ILE A 152 0.04 -15.15 -1.20
CA ILE A 152 -0.12 -14.20 -0.07
C ILE A 152 -1.03 -14.79 0.99
N ARG A 153 -0.68 -14.57 2.26
CA ARG A 153 -1.46 -14.95 3.45
C ARG A 153 -1.34 -13.87 4.50
N VAL A 154 -2.33 -13.80 5.38
CA VAL A 154 -2.22 -13.08 6.65
C VAL A 154 -1.95 -14.10 7.74
N VAL A 155 -0.88 -13.91 8.50
CA VAL A 155 -0.48 -14.80 9.58
C VAL A 155 -0.34 -14.02 10.89
N ARG A 156 -0.68 -14.66 12.01
CA ARG A 156 -0.40 -14.09 13.34
C ARG A 156 0.94 -14.64 13.82
N GLY A 157 1.90 -13.75 13.98
CA GLY A 157 3.21 -14.11 14.51
C GLY A 157 3.14 -14.39 16.04
N PRO A 158 4.12 -15.12 16.60
CA PRO A 158 4.14 -15.45 18.02
C PRO A 158 4.29 -14.23 18.94
N SER A 159 4.77 -13.13 18.43
CA SER A 159 5.00 -11.87 19.16
C SER A 159 3.96 -10.78 18.89
N ARG A 160 2.96 -11.03 18.03
CA ARG A 160 1.97 -10.02 17.63
C ARG A 160 0.55 -10.53 17.77
N LEU A 161 -0.30 -9.68 18.32
CA LEU A 161 -1.74 -9.92 18.43
C LEU A 161 -2.47 -9.73 17.11
N VAL A 162 -1.91 -8.91 16.21
CA VAL A 162 -2.50 -8.57 14.90
C VAL A 162 -1.86 -9.37 13.76
N GLY A 163 -2.64 -9.60 12.71
CA GLY A 163 -2.18 -10.32 11.53
C GLY A 163 -1.18 -9.50 10.69
N GLU A 164 -0.26 -10.18 10.05
CA GLU A 164 0.76 -9.62 9.16
C GLU A 164 0.67 -10.26 7.78
N VAL A 165 0.90 -9.45 6.74
CA VAL A 165 1.04 -9.96 5.38
C VAL A 165 2.32 -10.80 5.27
N ALA A 166 2.18 -12.03 4.83
CA ALA A 166 3.24 -13.00 4.62
C ALA A 166 3.06 -13.74 3.29
N PHE A 167 4.07 -14.46 2.88
CA PHE A 167 4.07 -15.23 1.64
C PHE A 167 4.46 -16.68 1.90
N GLU A 168 3.87 -17.59 1.14
CA GLU A 168 4.27 -19.00 1.19
C GLU A 168 5.72 -19.15 0.71
N GLU A 169 6.46 -20.08 1.33
CA GLU A 169 7.88 -20.35 1.03
C GLU A 169 8.15 -20.63 -0.47
N LYS A 170 7.19 -21.21 -1.17
CA LYS A 170 7.31 -21.53 -2.62
C LYS A 170 7.62 -20.33 -3.51
N VAL A 171 7.39 -19.08 -3.03
CA VAL A 171 7.68 -17.84 -3.76
C VAL A 171 8.88 -17.07 -3.19
N ALA A 172 9.66 -17.66 -2.28
CA ALA A 172 10.82 -16.98 -1.67
C ALA A 172 11.86 -16.51 -2.69
N LEU A 173 12.07 -17.27 -3.77
CA LEU A 173 12.97 -16.89 -4.86
C LEU A 173 12.43 -15.71 -5.67
N ASP A 174 11.12 -15.67 -5.91
CA ASP A 174 10.46 -14.56 -6.62
C ASP A 174 10.57 -13.28 -5.80
N LEU A 175 10.36 -13.35 -4.48
CA LEU A 175 10.53 -12.22 -3.56
C LEU A 175 11.98 -11.71 -3.55
N ASN A 176 12.96 -12.59 -3.47
CA ASN A 176 14.37 -12.22 -3.54
C ASN A 176 14.70 -11.52 -4.88
N ARG A 177 14.11 -11.98 -5.97
CA ARG A 177 14.30 -11.37 -7.30
C ARG A 177 13.74 -9.95 -7.36
N ILE A 178 12.58 -9.69 -6.73
CA ILE A 178 11.99 -8.35 -6.64
C ILE A 178 12.98 -7.34 -6.04
N PHE A 179 13.63 -7.70 -4.92
CA PHE A 179 14.62 -6.81 -4.30
C PHE A 179 15.89 -6.63 -5.14
N LYS A 180 16.31 -7.65 -5.88
CA LYS A 180 17.45 -7.55 -6.79
C LYS A 180 17.14 -6.70 -8.01
N LEU A 181 15.95 -6.84 -8.59
CA LEU A 181 15.53 -6.11 -9.79
C LEU A 181 15.72 -4.60 -9.65
N ARG A 182 15.41 -4.03 -8.48
CA ARG A 182 15.61 -2.61 -8.21
C ARG A 182 17.08 -2.18 -8.35
N SER A 183 18.02 -3.05 -8.03
CA SER A 183 19.45 -2.75 -8.15
C SER A 183 19.97 -2.90 -9.58
N GLU A 184 19.21 -3.53 -10.45
CA GLU A 184 19.52 -3.76 -11.87
C GLU A 184 18.95 -2.67 -12.79
N MET A 185 17.91 -1.94 -12.33
CA MET A 185 17.31 -0.79 -13.03
C MET A 185 18.05 0.51 -12.74
#